data_5241e4925943caaaf5a40d975bcff5a4
#
_entry.id   5241e4925943caaaf5a40d975bcff5a4
#
_cell.length_a   1.000
_cell.length_b   1.000
_cell.length_c   1.000
_cell.angle_alpha   90.00
_cell.angle_beta   90.00
_cell.angle_gamma   90.00
#
_symmetry.space_group_name_H-M   'P 1'
#
loop_
_entity.id
_entity.type
_entity.pdbx_description
1 polymer ?
#
loop_
_entity_poly.entity_id
_entity_poly.type
_entity_poly.pdbx_seq_one_letter_code
_entity_poly.pdbx_strand_id
1 'polypeptide(L)'
;SSDLYEHTGRKPIASINFVTAHDGFTMRDLVSYNDKHNEANGEGNADGESHNRSWNCGVEGPTTDETVEALRWRQMRNFLITLLTSQGVPMLSHGDEIGRSQDGNNNGYCQDNETTWMDWDLDAEEQAHLQFTRRIIHLRRDHPVLRRRRFFAGNVQHGGESGLK
;
A
#
# COMPACT_ATOMS: atom_id res chain seq x y z
N SER A 1 4.82 4.50 -16.13
CA SER A 1 6.28 4.65 -15.88
C SER A 1 7.12 4.58 -17.17
N SER A 2 6.71 3.84 -18.22
CA SER A 2 7.40 3.86 -19.51
C SER A 2 7.45 5.26 -20.10
N ASP A 3 6.34 5.99 -20.05
CA ASP A 3 6.21 7.36 -20.57
C ASP A 3 7.18 8.35 -19.88
N LEU A 4 7.49 8.10 -18.60
CA LEU A 4 8.36 8.97 -17.83
C LEU A 4 9.85 8.61 -17.95
N TYR A 5 10.18 7.34 -18.17
CA TYR A 5 11.54 6.86 -17.98
C TYR A 5 12.18 6.25 -19.23
N GLU A 6 11.41 5.65 -20.14
CA GLU A 6 11.97 4.90 -21.25
C GLU A 6 12.70 5.81 -22.25
N HIS A 7 12.12 6.95 -22.59
CA HIS A 7 12.73 7.92 -23.52
C HIS A 7 14.01 8.57 -23.00
N THR A 8 14.22 8.56 -21.67
CA THR A 8 15.46 9.04 -21.03
C THR A 8 16.49 7.93 -20.82
N GLY A 9 16.24 6.73 -21.34
CA GLY A 9 17.11 5.56 -21.17
C GLY A 9 17.07 4.91 -19.79
N ARG A 10 16.20 5.39 -18.90
CA ARG A 10 15.99 4.78 -17.59
C ARG A 10 15.25 3.45 -17.73
N LYS A 11 15.38 2.59 -16.71
CA LYS A 11 14.77 1.26 -16.66
C LYS A 11 13.62 1.24 -15.66
N PRO A 12 12.77 0.19 -15.64
CA PRO A 12 11.68 0.05 -14.67
C PRO A 12 12.08 0.26 -13.21
N ILE A 13 13.29 -0.11 -12.83
CA ILE A 13 13.83 0.09 -11.46
C ILE A 13 13.99 1.57 -11.06
N ALA A 14 13.86 2.51 -11.99
CA ALA A 14 13.84 3.95 -11.68
C ALA A 14 12.49 4.37 -11.05
N SER A 15 11.45 3.55 -11.17
CA SER A 15 10.16 3.78 -10.52
C SER A 15 10.15 3.11 -9.16
N ILE A 16 9.95 3.89 -8.10
CA ILE A 16 9.64 3.39 -6.75
C ILE A 16 8.13 3.56 -6.58
N ASN A 17 7.44 2.45 -6.39
CA ASN A 17 6.00 2.40 -6.28
C ASN A 17 5.60 2.18 -4.82
N PHE A 18 4.65 2.93 -4.33
CA PHE A 18 4.10 2.77 -2.99
C PHE A 18 2.62 3.17 -2.96
N VAL A 19 1.90 2.69 -1.97
CA VAL A 19 0.53 3.11 -1.65
C VAL A 19 0.58 4.11 -0.50
N THR A 20 1.35 3.78 0.51
CA THR A 20 1.52 4.51 1.76
C THR A 20 3.01 4.76 2.01
N ALA A 21 3.32 5.79 2.80
CA ALA A 21 4.67 6.15 3.20
C ALA A 21 4.68 6.55 4.67
N HIS A 22 5.78 7.13 5.16
CA HIS A 22 5.90 7.56 6.56
C HIS A 22 4.98 8.74 6.92
N ASP A 23 4.67 9.60 5.94
CA ASP A 23 3.66 10.65 6.05
C ASP A 23 2.36 10.17 5.42
N GLY A 24 1.24 10.65 5.92
CA GLY A 24 -0.09 10.24 5.49
C GLY A 24 -0.63 9.03 6.27
N PHE A 25 -1.77 8.54 5.84
CA PHE A 25 -2.40 7.38 6.46
C PHE A 25 -1.60 6.09 6.27
N THR A 26 -1.67 5.20 7.26
CA THR A 26 -1.33 3.78 7.08
C THR A 26 -2.28 3.14 6.07
N MET A 27 -1.96 1.95 5.57
CA MET A 27 -2.86 1.26 4.63
C MET A 27 -4.21 0.90 5.28
N ARG A 28 -4.21 0.61 6.57
CA ARG A 28 -5.44 0.37 7.34
C ARG A 28 -6.27 1.64 7.45
N ASP A 29 -5.65 2.75 7.79
CA ASP A 29 -6.35 4.03 7.94
C ASP A 29 -6.85 4.56 6.61
N LEU A 30 -6.13 4.31 5.52
CA LEU A 30 -6.53 4.67 4.16
C LEU A 30 -7.89 4.08 3.75
N VAL A 31 -8.29 2.95 4.35
CA VAL A 31 -9.58 2.27 4.11
C VAL A 31 -10.55 2.40 5.27
N SER A 32 -10.18 3.16 6.31
CA SER A 32 -10.98 3.29 7.54
C SER A 32 -11.38 4.73 7.86
N TYR A 33 -10.69 5.73 7.28
CA TYR A 33 -10.92 7.14 7.57
C TYR A 33 -11.00 7.96 6.29
N ASN A 34 -11.96 8.87 6.22
CA ASN A 34 -12.00 9.92 5.21
C ASN A 34 -11.25 11.17 5.68
N ASP A 35 -11.40 11.52 6.95
CA ASP A 35 -10.80 12.68 7.57
C ASP A 35 -9.63 12.28 8.47
N LYS A 36 -8.66 13.18 8.63
CA LYS A 36 -7.55 12.98 9.56
C LYS A 36 -8.00 13.23 11.00
N HIS A 37 -7.39 12.51 11.92
CA HIS A 37 -7.63 12.59 13.36
C HIS A 37 -6.31 12.81 14.10
N ASN A 38 -5.73 14.03 13.94
CA ASN A 38 -4.42 14.40 14.49
C ASN A 38 -4.53 15.16 15.82
N GLU A 39 -5.69 15.14 16.49
CA GLU A 39 -5.93 15.88 17.74
C GLU A 39 -4.90 15.55 18.82
N ALA A 40 -4.44 14.31 18.87
CA ALA A 40 -3.40 13.86 19.81
C ALA A 40 -2.05 14.57 19.63
N ASN A 41 -1.81 15.19 18.47
CA ASN A 41 -0.58 15.94 18.20
C ASN A 41 -0.57 17.33 18.89
N GLY A 42 -1.71 17.78 19.43
CA GLY A 42 -1.80 19.05 20.15
C GLY A 42 -1.86 20.30 19.27
N GLU A 43 -1.99 20.13 17.95
CA GLU A 43 -2.05 21.21 16.96
C GLU A 43 -3.48 21.51 16.47
N GLY A 44 -4.50 21.04 17.19
CA GLY A 44 -5.91 21.25 16.85
C GLY A 44 -6.31 20.62 15.52
N ASN A 45 -5.72 19.51 15.15
CA ASN A 45 -5.92 18.81 13.87
C ASN A 45 -5.56 19.66 12.63
N ALA A 46 -4.71 20.67 12.78
CA ALA A 46 -4.29 21.54 11.67
C ALA A 46 -3.12 20.95 10.86
N ASP A 47 -2.30 20.11 11.48
CA ASP A 47 -1.12 19.44 10.91
C ASP A 47 -1.49 18.28 9.98
N GLY A 48 -0.52 17.82 9.22
CA GLY A 48 -0.67 16.69 8.29
C GLY A 48 -1.47 17.01 7.03
N GLU A 49 -1.63 16.02 6.15
CA GLU A 49 -2.31 16.17 4.87
C GLU A 49 -3.84 16.19 5.06
N SER A 50 -4.50 17.14 4.40
CA SER A 50 -5.98 17.26 4.45
C SER A 50 -6.70 16.60 3.28
N HIS A 51 -5.97 16.09 2.26
CA HIS A 51 -6.52 15.44 1.08
C HIS A 51 -6.02 14.01 0.96
N ASN A 52 -6.41 13.15 1.90
CA ASN A 52 -5.86 11.80 2.06
C ASN A 52 -6.17 10.85 0.89
N ARG A 53 -7.14 11.18 0.02
CA ARG A 53 -7.61 10.28 -1.07
C ARG A 53 -8.00 8.90 -0.56
N SER A 54 -8.52 8.86 0.66
CA SER A 54 -8.94 7.67 1.40
C SER A 54 -10.43 7.38 1.20
N TRP A 55 -10.86 6.25 1.66
CA TRP A 55 -12.26 5.85 1.70
C TRP A 55 -12.53 4.99 2.93
N ASN A 56 -13.39 5.46 3.83
CA ASN A 56 -13.71 4.78 5.08
C ASN A 56 -14.52 3.47 4.92
N CYS A 57 -14.82 3.07 3.69
CA CYS A 57 -15.64 1.89 3.36
C CYS A 57 -17.07 1.93 3.94
N GLY A 58 -17.57 3.12 4.28
CA GLY A 58 -18.94 3.35 4.75
C GLY A 58 -19.06 3.70 6.22
N VAL A 59 -18.01 3.52 7.02
CA VAL A 59 -17.97 3.89 8.45
C VAL A 59 -16.65 4.56 8.76
N GLU A 60 -16.68 5.72 9.40
CA GLU A 60 -15.48 6.42 9.84
C GLU A 60 -14.91 5.76 11.10
N GLY A 61 -13.62 5.39 11.04
CA GLY A 61 -12.93 4.79 12.17
C GLY A 61 -13.30 3.32 12.46
N PRO A 62 -13.05 2.85 13.69
CA PRO A 62 -13.31 1.46 14.08
C PRO A 62 -14.79 1.08 13.97
N THR A 63 -15.06 -0.17 13.59
CA THR A 63 -16.43 -0.68 13.47
C THR A 63 -16.48 -2.17 13.82
N THR A 64 -17.64 -2.62 14.23
CA THR A 64 -17.97 -4.04 14.44
C THR A 64 -18.81 -4.62 13.29
N ASP A 65 -19.07 -3.82 12.24
CA ASP A 65 -19.78 -4.29 11.05
C ASP A 65 -18.86 -5.20 10.23
N GLU A 66 -19.13 -6.50 10.27
CA GLU A 66 -18.34 -7.53 9.57
C GLU A 66 -18.28 -7.28 8.03
N THR A 67 -19.32 -6.68 7.45
CA THR A 67 -19.36 -6.37 6.01
C THR A 67 -18.36 -5.27 5.67
N VAL A 68 -18.32 -4.23 6.49
CA VAL A 68 -17.37 -3.12 6.35
C VAL A 68 -15.94 -3.61 6.58
N GLU A 69 -15.72 -4.40 7.62
CA GLU A 69 -14.39 -4.96 7.92
C GLU A 69 -13.90 -5.88 6.79
N ALA A 70 -14.73 -6.77 6.31
CA ALA A 70 -14.38 -7.64 5.16
C ALA A 70 -14.04 -6.81 3.90
N LEU A 71 -14.75 -5.69 3.68
CA LEU A 71 -14.47 -4.77 2.57
C LEU A 71 -13.10 -4.09 2.75
N ARG A 72 -12.78 -3.60 3.95
CA ARG A 72 -11.49 -2.97 4.28
C ARG A 72 -10.33 -3.93 4.03
N TRP A 73 -10.38 -5.14 4.55
CA TRP A 73 -9.38 -6.18 4.32
C TRP A 73 -9.22 -6.53 2.84
N ARG A 74 -10.33 -6.57 2.09
CA ARG A 74 -10.28 -6.77 0.64
C ARG A 74 -9.57 -5.64 -0.07
N GLN A 75 -9.83 -4.38 0.28
CA GLN A 75 -9.19 -3.23 -0.35
C GLN A 75 -7.69 -3.18 -0.07
N MET A 76 -7.26 -3.45 1.16
CA MET A 76 -5.83 -3.54 1.47
C MET A 76 -5.14 -4.64 0.64
N ARG A 77 -5.76 -5.82 0.51
CA ARG A 77 -5.24 -6.88 -0.37
C ARG A 77 -5.15 -6.44 -1.83
N ASN A 78 -6.12 -5.67 -2.33
CA ASN A 78 -6.08 -5.11 -3.69
C ASN A 78 -4.91 -4.13 -3.87
N PHE A 79 -4.63 -3.28 -2.89
CA PHE A 79 -3.45 -2.39 -2.91
C PHE A 79 -2.15 -3.19 -2.96
N LEU A 80 -2.01 -4.21 -2.11
CA LEU A 80 -0.81 -5.06 -2.09
C LEU A 80 -0.61 -5.83 -3.40
N ILE A 81 -1.69 -6.38 -3.99
CA ILE A 81 -1.60 -7.03 -5.30
C ILE A 81 -1.12 -6.02 -6.33
N THR A 82 -1.75 -4.86 -6.42
CA THR A 82 -1.40 -3.82 -7.38
C THR A 82 0.05 -3.38 -7.21
N LEU A 83 0.48 -3.11 -5.98
CA LEU A 83 1.83 -2.69 -5.66
C LEU A 83 2.86 -3.76 -6.06
N LEU A 84 2.66 -4.98 -5.61
CA LEU A 84 3.66 -6.05 -5.71
C LEU A 84 3.68 -6.71 -7.10
N THR A 85 2.62 -6.57 -7.92
CA THR A 85 2.63 -7.04 -9.31
C THR A 85 3.02 -5.97 -10.32
N SER A 86 3.09 -4.70 -9.90
CA SER A 86 3.53 -3.59 -10.75
C SER A 86 5.02 -3.67 -11.07
N GLN A 87 5.40 -3.20 -12.26
CA GLN A 87 6.81 -3.00 -12.59
C GLN A 87 7.41 -1.87 -11.76
N GLY A 88 8.70 -1.96 -11.46
CA GLY A 88 9.39 -1.01 -10.61
C GLY A 88 9.82 -1.64 -9.29
N VAL A 89 10.24 -0.81 -8.35
CA VAL A 89 10.63 -1.20 -7.00
C VAL A 89 9.44 -0.95 -6.06
N PRO A 90 8.80 -1.98 -5.51
CA PRO A 90 7.74 -1.78 -4.54
C PRO A 90 8.35 -1.32 -3.21
N MET A 91 7.76 -0.30 -2.61
CA MET A 91 8.04 0.14 -1.25
C MET A 91 6.78 -0.11 -0.41
N LEU A 92 6.92 -0.87 0.66
CA LEU A 92 5.87 -1.17 1.62
C LEU A 92 6.16 -0.39 2.90
N SER A 93 5.16 0.33 3.40
CA SER A 93 5.27 0.98 4.70
C SER A 93 5.22 -0.07 5.80
N HIS A 94 6.08 0.10 6.80
CA HIS A 94 6.17 -0.76 7.96
C HIS A 94 4.83 -0.86 8.70
N GLY A 95 4.35 -2.07 8.92
CA GLY A 95 3.07 -2.36 9.55
C GLY A 95 1.90 -2.55 8.60
N ASP A 96 2.00 -2.12 7.34
CA ASP A 96 0.93 -2.36 6.36
C ASP A 96 0.71 -3.85 6.10
N GLU A 97 1.75 -4.68 6.28
CA GLU A 97 1.68 -6.14 6.14
C GLU A 97 0.85 -6.84 7.19
N ILE A 98 0.57 -6.18 8.31
CA ILE A 98 -0.29 -6.69 9.38
C ILE A 98 -1.56 -5.85 9.58
N GLY A 99 -1.71 -4.75 8.83
CA GLY A 99 -2.87 -3.88 8.97
C GLY A 99 -2.79 -2.91 10.13
N ARG A 100 -1.57 -2.43 10.47
CA ARG A 100 -1.36 -1.43 11.52
C ARG A 100 -2.19 -0.17 11.28
N SER A 101 -2.91 0.30 12.28
CA SER A 101 -3.60 1.59 12.32
C SER A 101 -2.82 2.62 13.14
N GLN A 102 -3.02 3.88 12.86
CA GLN A 102 -2.65 5.03 13.70
C GLN A 102 -3.91 5.78 14.15
N ASP A 103 -5.07 5.11 14.16
CA ASP A 103 -6.36 5.66 14.56
C ASP A 103 -6.74 6.93 13.79
N GLY A 104 -6.39 6.97 12.49
CA GLY A 104 -6.64 8.13 11.63
C GLY A 104 -5.66 9.29 11.83
N ASN A 105 -4.62 9.12 12.65
CA ASN A 105 -3.54 10.08 12.72
C ASN A 105 -2.60 9.90 11.51
N ASN A 106 -2.62 10.86 10.59
CA ASN A 106 -1.81 10.82 9.38
C ASN A 106 -0.47 11.57 9.49
N ASN A 107 -0.10 11.99 10.69
CA ASN A 107 1.14 12.72 10.98
C ASN A 107 1.70 12.38 12.36
N GLY A 108 2.01 11.11 12.59
CA GLY A 108 2.42 10.57 13.88
C GLY A 108 3.82 10.94 14.36
N TYR A 109 4.43 12.02 13.83
CA TYR A 109 5.84 12.41 14.07
C TYR A 109 6.17 12.64 15.54
N CYS A 110 5.24 13.15 16.34
CA CYS A 110 5.43 13.48 17.75
C CYS A 110 4.87 12.42 18.70
N GLN A 111 4.35 11.31 18.17
CA GLN A 111 3.76 10.23 18.96
C GLN A 111 4.84 9.18 19.28
N ASP A 112 5.09 8.95 20.57
CA ASP A 112 5.91 7.84 21.06
C ASP A 112 5.06 7.03 22.06
N ASN A 113 3.99 6.44 21.55
CA ASN A 113 2.97 5.73 22.31
C ASN A 113 2.22 4.71 21.41
N GLU A 114 1.14 4.15 21.92
CA GLU A 114 0.31 3.13 21.26
C GLU A 114 -0.21 3.55 19.88
N THR A 115 -0.35 4.85 19.59
CA THR A 115 -0.75 5.34 18.26
C THR A 115 0.25 4.94 17.18
N THR A 116 1.54 4.91 17.48
CA THR A 116 2.60 4.59 16.50
C THR A 116 3.33 3.31 16.77
N TRP A 117 3.23 2.76 17.98
CA TRP A 117 3.88 1.50 18.32
C TRP A 117 3.26 0.33 17.56
N MET A 118 4.06 -0.69 17.38
CA MET A 118 3.65 -1.93 16.71
C MET A 118 3.06 -2.88 17.74
N ASP A 119 1.80 -3.25 17.58
CA ASP A 119 1.23 -4.41 18.28
C ASP A 119 1.66 -5.69 17.55
N TRP A 120 2.26 -6.60 18.28
CA TRP A 120 2.70 -7.91 17.79
C TRP A 120 1.78 -9.06 18.22
N ASP A 121 0.75 -8.79 19.02
CA ASP A 121 -0.29 -9.76 19.38
C ASP A 121 -1.39 -9.76 18.32
N LEU A 122 -1.05 -10.34 17.17
CA LEU A 122 -1.88 -10.31 15.98
C LEU A 122 -3.12 -11.20 16.12
N ASP A 123 -4.27 -10.66 15.78
CA ASP A 123 -5.51 -11.42 15.66
C ASP A 123 -5.52 -12.33 14.40
N ALA A 124 -6.63 -13.05 14.21
CA ALA A 124 -6.76 -14.01 13.11
C ALA A 124 -6.76 -13.34 11.72
N GLU A 125 -7.38 -12.17 11.58
CA GLU A 125 -7.43 -11.41 10.32
C GLU A 125 -6.08 -10.78 9.99
N GLU A 126 -5.41 -10.22 10.97
CA GLU A 126 -4.06 -9.66 10.83
C GLU A 126 -3.05 -10.75 10.45
N GLN A 127 -3.13 -11.91 11.09
CA GLN A 127 -2.33 -13.08 10.72
C GLN A 127 -2.62 -13.55 9.30
N ALA A 128 -3.90 -13.59 8.90
CA ALA A 128 -4.29 -13.95 7.54
C ALA A 128 -3.77 -12.93 6.51
N HIS A 129 -3.82 -11.64 6.84
CA HIS A 129 -3.29 -10.57 5.99
C HIS A 129 -1.76 -10.65 5.85
N LEU A 130 -1.04 -10.92 6.94
CA LEU A 130 0.40 -11.16 6.92
C LEU A 130 0.77 -12.35 6.03
N GLN A 131 0.04 -13.46 6.14
CA GLN A 131 0.26 -14.63 5.27
C GLN A 131 -0.04 -14.32 3.80
N PHE A 132 -1.08 -13.56 3.53
CA PHE A 132 -1.39 -13.08 2.19
C PHE A 132 -0.24 -12.23 1.63
N THR A 133 0.26 -11.26 2.39
CA THR A 133 1.37 -10.38 2.01
C THR A 133 2.63 -11.20 1.68
N ARG A 134 2.97 -12.16 2.54
CA ARG A 134 4.09 -13.09 2.29
C ARG A 134 3.93 -13.84 0.97
N ARG A 135 2.73 -14.35 0.68
CA ARG A 135 2.46 -15.10 -0.57
C ARG A 135 2.65 -14.22 -1.80
N ILE A 136 2.18 -12.97 -1.80
CA ILE A 136 2.34 -12.06 -2.93
C ILE A 136 3.81 -11.63 -3.12
N ILE A 137 4.55 -11.45 -2.04
CA ILE A 137 6.01 -11.20 -2.11
C ILE A 137 6.72 -12.41 -2.73
N HIS A 138 6.38 -13.63 -2.32
CA HIS A 138 6.94 -14.84 -2.91
C HIS A 138 6.55 -14.97 -4.38
N LEU A 139 5.29 -14.72 -4.75
CA LEU A 139 4.84 -14.70 -6.14
C LEU A 139 5.73 -13.76 -6.98
N ARG A 140 5.93 -12.53 -6.52
CA ARG A 140 6.80 -11.57 -7.20
C ARG A 140 8.24 -12.08 -7.31
N ARG A 141 8.78 -12.69 -6.25
CA ARG A 141 10.13 -13.23 -6.22
C ARG A 141 10.30 -14.40 -7.19
N ASP A 142 9.32 -15.29 -7.24
CA ASP A 142 9.42 -16.54 -7.99
C ASP A 142 9.07 -16.35 -9.49
N HIS A 143 8.43 -15.23 -9.84
CA HIS A 143 8.07 -14.88 -11.22
C HIS A 143 8.87 -13.66 -11.74
N PRO A 144 10.00 -13.90 -12.46
CA PRO A 144 10.84 -12.82 -13.00
C PRO A 144 10.09 -11.83 -13.91
N VAL A 145 9.00 -12.26 -14.55
CA VAL A 145 8.16 -11.39 -15.39
C VAL A 145 7.61 -10.17 -14.62
N LEU A 146 7.38 -10.29 -13.31
CA LEU A 146 6.93 -9.21 -12.44
C LEU A 146 8.07 -8.26 -12.03
N ARG A 147 9.33 -8.62 -12.32
CA ARG A 147 10.54 -7.87 -11.96
C ARG A 147 11.41 -7.58 -13.19
N ARG A 148 10.76 -7.27 -14.33
CA ARG A 148 11.46 -7.04 -15.59
C ARG A 148 12.44 -5.88 -15.49
N ARG A 149 13.57 -6.03 -16.16
CA ARG A 149 14.60 -4.99 -16.28
C ARG A 149 14.39 -4.08 -17.49
N ARG A 150 13.39 -4.37 -18.34
CA ARG A 150 13.02 -3.58 -19.52
C ARG A 150 11.51 -3.39 -19.53
N PHE A 151 11.06 -2.24 -20.03
CA PHE A 151 9.63 -1.99 -20.26
C PHE A 151 9.07 -2.94 -21.32
N PHE A 152 7.75 -3.11 -21.32
CA PHE A 152 7.07 -3.85 -22.37
C PHE A 152 7.11 -3.02 -23.65
N ALA A 153 7.65 -3.58 -24.73
CA ALA A 153 7.82 -2.86 -25.99
C ALA A 153 6.52 -2.63 -26.77
N GLY A 154 5.44 -3.32 -26.42
CA GLY A 154 4.13 -3.15 -27.07
C GLY A 154 4.03 -3.57 -28.54
N ASN A 155 5.14 -3.96 -29.16
CA ASN A 155 5.19 -4.32 -30.57
C ASN A 155 4.92 -5.81 -30.77
N VAL A 156 3.79 -6.14 -31.37
CA VAL A 156 3.57 -7.46 -31.95
C VAL A 156 4.35 -7.52 -33.26
N GLN A 157 5.45 -8.24 -33.31
CA GLN A 157 6.10 -8.55 -34.57
C GLN A 157 5.22 -9.55 -35.31
N HIS A 158 4.62 -9.16 -36.44
CA HIS A 158 3.95 -10.08 -37.36
C HIS A 158 4.99 -11.08 -37.88
N GLY A 159 4.85 -12.36 -37.51
CA GLY A 159 5.61 -13.48 -38.06
C GLY A 159 6.76 -14.03 -37.20
N GLY A 160 6.88 -13.61 -35.94
CA GLY A 160 7.82 -14.18 -34.97
C GLY A 160 7.14 -14.43 -33.64
N GLU A 161 7.56 -15.44 -32.91
CA GLU A 161 7.11 -15.74 -31.56
C GLU A 161 7.01 -14.46 -30.72
N SER A 162 5.86 -14.26 -30.10
CA SER A 162 5.58 -13.09 -29.25
C SER A 162 6.76 -12.83 -28.29
N GLY A 163 7.29 -11.64 -28.30
CA GLY A 163 8.46 -11.22 -27.51
C GLY A 163 8.25 -11.20 -25.99
N LEU A 164 7.70 -12.24 -25.46
CA LEU A 164 7.75 -12.61 -24.05
C LEU A 164 9.00 -13.48 -23.85
N LYS A 165 10.15 -12.84 -23.86
CA LYS A 165 11.40 -13.42 -23.37
C LYS A 165 11.79 -12.76 -22.05
#